data_16658ceccfbacc9ab9c408dbf7ac36cf
#
_entry.id   16658ceccfbacc9ab9c408dbf7ac36cf
#
_cell.length_a   1.000
_cell.length_b   1.000
_cell.length_c   1.000
_cell.angle_alpha   90.00
_cell.angle_beta   90.00
_cell.angle_gamma   90.00
#
_symmetry.space_group_name_H-M   'P 1'
#
loop_
_entity.id
_entity.type
_entity.pdbx_description
1 polymer ?
#
loop_
_entity_poly.entity_id
_entity_poly.type
_entity_poly.pdbx_seq_one_letter_code
_entity_poly.pdbx_strand_id
1 'polypeptide(L)'
;MAYTENKIKRSYIGKDYEEAIELPDLIGIQLSSYERFLQRERMLAGDKPLPAGLEEVFQATFPIESPNGDMLLSYEAYSLDESAMKYSEMECKQKGLTYAVPLKARINLIFQKTGEIRQKEIYLGDIPLMTDRGTFIINGAERVVVSQIHRSPGVIFCHEKGVYSARIIPYRGSWLEFEIDQKKELIYAKIDRKKRILGTMFLRALGFETREDILSAFYGSRKIPLSESREDREGAVNKVLARSVWAEGSEGEKQKLYRAGDKLHLHEVDELVARGIKEVEVIDFQAEDSLHFDMILNCLEREDIKLVKEDPTQDEPTKADALAAVYATLLPGEPITVENAERDLHSMFFTTRRYDLGKVGRYKLNKKFDYDIPIQDFTLAKADIIATMKYLMSVYYGESNIDDIDHLGNRRVRSVGELLANVMKSAFSRMERIAKERMSLKETDTIRPQDLV
;
A
#
# COMPACT_ATOMS: atom_id res chain seq x y z
N MET A 1 -3.62 25.48 -23.26
CA MET A 1 -4.21 24.18 -23.61
C MET A 1 -4.97 24.41 -24.91
N ALA A 2 -4.31 24.18 -26.02
CA ALA A 2 -4.96 24.24 -27.31
C ALA A 2 -5.14 22.79 -27.79
N TYR A 3 -6.28 22.19 -27.47
CA TYR A 3 -6.75 21.08 -28.26
C TYR A 3 -6.98 21.65 -29.66
N THR A 4 -6.12 21.29 -30.59
CA THR A 4 -6.26 21.63 -31.98
C THR A 4 -7.61 21.15 -32.46
N GLU A 5 -8.37 22.11 -32.94
CA GLU A 5 -9.72 21.99 -33.43
C GLU A 5 -9.79 21.07 -34.65
N ASN A 6 -9.77 19.76 -34.46
CA ASN A 6 -10.46 18.87 -35.38
C ASN A 6 -11.96 18.99 -35.09
N LYS A 7 -12.53 20.18 -35.44
CA LYS A 7 -13.96 20.40 -35.32
C LYS A 7 -14.66 19.42 -36.25
N ILE A 8 -15.26 18.40 -35.64
CA ILE A 8 -16.29 17.61 -36.33
C ILE A 8 -17.28 18.63 -36.91
N LYS A 9 -17.40 18.66 -38.21
CA LYS A 9 -18.30 19.59 -38.92
C LYS A 9 -19.72 19.22 -38.51
N ARG A 10 -20.29 19.99 -37.59
CA ARG A 10 -21.67 19.80 -37.13
C ARG A 10 -22.61 20.39 -38.15
N SER A 11 -23.67 19.67 -38.48
CA SER A 11 -24.76 20.13 -39.31
C SER A 11 -26.02 20.23 -38.45
N TYR A 12 -26.56 21.44 -38.30
CA TYR A 12 -27.80 21.65 -37.57
C TYR A 12 -28.97 21.40 -38.50
N ILE A 13 -29.87 20.50 -38.11
CA ILE A 13 -31.08 20.15 -38.85
C ILE A 13 -32.27 20.58 -38.00
N GLY A 14 -32.88 21.74 -38.29
CA GLY A 14 -34.02 22.26 -37.56
C GLY A 14 -33.87 23.74 -37.21
N LYS A 15 -34.67 24.24 -36.25
CA LYS A 15 -34.57 25.63 -35.77
C LYS A 15 -33.26 25.82 -34.98
N ASP A 16 -32.62 26.98 -35.21
CA ASP A 16 -31.44 27.39 -34.43
C ASP A 16 -31.83 27.54 -32.96
N TYR A 17 -31.40 26.59 -32.13
CA TYR A 17 -31.42 26.73 -30.69
C TYR A 17 -30.05 27.20 -30.26
N GLU A 18 -29.98 28.22 -29.41
CA GLU A 18 -28.75 28.53 -28.66
C GLU A 18 -28.39 27.29 -27.84
N GLU A 19 -27.21 26.75 -28.09
CA GLU A 19 -26.71 25.59 -27.33
C GLU A 19 -26.48 26.00 -25.87
N ALA A 20 -27.34 25.57 -24.97
CA ALA A 20 -27.19 25.81 -23.52
C ALA A 20 -25.98 25.09 -22.95
N ILE A 21 -25.55 23.99 -23.56
CA ILE A 21 -24.43 23.14 -23.11
C ILE A 21 -23.71 22.62 -24.37
N GLU A 22 -22.39 22.76 -24.40
CA GLU A 22 -21.56 22.15 -25.44
C GLU A 22 -21.63 20.63 -25.35
N LEU A 23 -21.79 19.94 -26.49
CA LEU A 23 -21.74 18.48 -26.52
C LEU A 23 -20.33 18.00 -26.12
N PRO A 24 -20.22 17.16 -25.08
CA PRO A 24 -18.93 16.64 -24.69
C PRO A 24 -18.32 15.78 -25.80
N ASP A 25 -17.00 15.82 -25.92
CA ASP A 25 -16.27 14.87 -26.74
C ASP A 25 -16.29 13.50 -26.09
N LEU A 26 -17.05 12.56 -26.66
CA LEU A 26 -17.25 11.22 -26.11
C LEU A 26 -15.98 10.36 -26.12
N ILE A 27 -15.03 10.66 -27.01
CA ILE A 27 -13.73 9.96 -27.09
C ILE A 27 -12.58 10.75 -26.45
N GLY A 28 -12.84 11.97 -25.98
CA GLY A 28 -11.83 12.86 -25.40
C GLY A 28 -11.10 12.25 -24.20
N ILE A 29 -11.77 11.43 -23.39
CA ILE A 29 -11.14 10.70 -22.29
C ILE A 29 -10.05 9.75 -22.82
N GLN A 30 -10.33 9.05 -23.91
CA GLN A 30 -9.42 8.10 -24.52
C GLN A 30 -8.19 8.81 -25.11
N LEU A 31 -8.42 9.84 -25.92
CA LEU A 31 -7.36 10.63 -26.55
C LEU A 31 -6.49 11.35 -25.53
N SER A 32 -7.09 12.06 -24.57
CA SER A 32 -6.36 12.80 -23.55
C SER A 32 -5.57 11.91 -22.60
N SER A 33 -6.10 10.72 -22.30
CA SER A 33 -5.38 9.74 -21.47
C SER A 33 -4.14 9.19 -22.17
N TYR A 34 -4.25 8.91 -23.47
CA TYR A 34 -3.12 8.42 -24.25
C TYR A 34 -2.06 9.51 -24.46
N GLU A 35 -2.50 10.75 -24.81
CA GLU A 35 -1.58 11.88 -24.94
C GLU A 35 -0.85 12.17 -23.63
N ARG A 36 -1.54 12.11 -22.48
CA ARG A 36 -0.89 12.25 -21.17
C ARG A 36 0.15 11.16 -20.90
N PHE A 37 -0.07 9.95 -21.41
CA PHE A 37 0.88 8.85 -21.29
C PHE A 37 2.12 9.07 -22.14
N LEU A 38 1.93 9.37 -23.43
CA LEU A 38 3.03 9.45 -24.41
C LEU A 38 3.64 10.85 -24.52
N GLN A 39 2.87 11.91 -24.22
CA GLN A 39 3.24 13.34 -24.31
C GLN A 39 3.80 13.73 -25.69
N ARG A 40 3.23 13.15 -26.74
CA ARG A 40 3.70 13.30 -28.12
C ARG A 40 3.67 14.74 -28.62
N GLU A 41 2.55 15.45 -28.44
CA GLU A 41 2.38 16.84 -28.88
C GLU A 41 3.41 17.75 -28.22
N ARG A 42 3.67 17.54 -26.92
CA ARG A 42 4.64 18.31 -26.17
C ARG A 42 6.06 18.08 -26.67
N MET A 43 6.41 16.84 -26.99
CA MET A 43 7.73 16.51 -27.54
C MET A 43 7.94 17.07 -28.94
N LEU A 44 6.89 17.06 -29.78
CA LEU A 44 6.92 17.67 -31.12
C LEU A 44 7.10 19.21 -31.04
N ALA A 45 6.58 19.84 -30.00
CA ALA A 45 6.80 21.26 -29.72
C ALA A 45 8.22 21.57 -29.20
N GLY A 46 9.04 20.55 -28.93
CA GLY A 46 10.39 20.70 -28.39
C GLY A 46 10.45 20.91 -26.87
N ASP A 47 9.32 20.75 -26.19
CA ASP A 47 9.23 20.88 -24.76
C ASP A 47 9.66 19.57 -24.05
N LYS A 48 10.23 19.70 -22.84
CA LYS A 48 10.53 18.54 -22.01
C LYS A 48 9.25 17.86 -21.54
N PRO A 49 9.22 16.52 -21.50
CA PRO A 49 8.07 15.80 -20.97
C PRO A 49 7.86 16.13 -19.48
N LEU A 50 6.59 16.13 -19.06
CA LEU A 50 6.22 16.28 -17.64
C LEU A 50 6.48 14.97 -16.92
N PRO A 51 6.71 14.97 -15.59
CA PRO A 51 6.88 13.76 -14.79
C PRO A 51 5.53 13.03 -14.64
N ALA A 52 5.03 12.49 -15.74
CA ALA A 52 3.77 11.76 -15.85
C ALA A 52 3.84 10.72 -16.97
N GLY A 53 3.00 9.69 -16.90
CA GLY A 53 2.90 8.68 -17.95
C GLY A 53 4.20 7.91 -18.18
N LEU A 54 4.69 7.88 -19.41
CA LEU A 54 5.90 7.15 -19.78
C LEU A 54 7.15 7.73 -19.12
N GLU A 55 7.25 9.06 -19.02
CA GLU A 55 8.36 9.74 -18.34
C GLU A 55 8.43 9.35 -16.87
N GLU A 56 7.28 9.29 -16.16
CA GLU A 56 7.23 8.81 -14.77
C GLU A 56 7.73 7.38 -14.63
N VAL A 57 7.46 6.51 -15.62
CA VAL A 57 7.95 5.14 -15.61
C VAL A 57 9.46 5.07 -15.75
N PHE A 58 10.05 5.89 -16.63
CA PHE A 58 11.50 6.01 -16.75
C PHE A 58 12.12 6.51 -15.44
N GLN A 59 11.63 7.62 -14.90
CA GLN A 59 12.16 8.21 -13.66
C GLN A 59 12.03 7.28 -12.44
N ALA A 60 10.99 6.45 -12.39
CA ALA A 60 10.80 5.47 -11.31
C ALA A 60 11.74 4.26 -11.42
N THR A 61 12.25 3.95 -12.63
CA THR A 61 13.11 2.80 -12.86
C THR A 61 14.59 3.17 -12.78
N PHE A 62 14.96 4.33 -13.32
CA PHE A 62 16.33 4.82 -13.33
C PHE A 62 16.57 5.79 -12.17
N PRO A 63 17.80 5.86 -11.64
CA PRO A 63 19.01 5.14 -12.04
C PRO A 63 19.03 3.68 -11.58
N ILE A 64 19.68 2.81 -12.36
CA ILE A 64 19.91 1.40 -12.03
C ILE A 64 21.36 1.24 -11.61
N GLU A 65 21.59 0.86 -10.36
CA GLU A 65 22.92 0.61 -9.82
C GLU A 65 23.29 -0.86 -9.95
N SER A 66 24.57 -1.11 -10.22
CA SER A 66 25.11 -2.47 -10.19
C SER A 66 25.13 -3.01 -8.75
N PRO A 67 25.04 -4.31 -8.51
CA PRO A 67 25.12 -4.89 -7.17
C PRO A 67 26.40 -4.53 -6.41
N ASN A 68 27.48 -4.29 -7.12
CA ASN A 68 28.80 -3.94 -6.57
C ASN A 68 29.02 -2.42 -6.41
N GLY A 69 28.06 -1.58 -6.84
CA GLY A 69 28.19 -0.12 -6.80
C GLY A 69 29.19 0.47 -7.81
N ASP A 70 29.76 -0.32 -8.72
CA ASP A 70 30.81 0.14 -9.64
C ASP A 70 30.26 0.87 -10.88
N MET A 71 29.00 0.59 -11.24
CA MET A 71 28.35 1.12 -12.43
C MET A 71 26.98 1.66 -12.13
N LEU A 72 26.62 2.77 -12.77
CA LEU A 72 25.32 3.41 -12.70
C LEU A 72 24.78 3.62 -14.11
N LEU A 73 23.59 3.07 -14.37
CA LEU A 73 22.86 3.31 -15.60
C LEU A 73 21.81 4.38 -15.37
N SER A 74 22.00 5.55 -15.98
CA SER A 74 21.09 6.70 -15.81
C SER A 74 20.33 7.00 -17.10
N TYR A 75 19.10 7.43 -16.96
CA TYR A 75 18.20 7.86 -18.03
C TYR A 75 18.29 9.39 -18.18
N GLU A 76 18.28 9.87 -19.42
CA GLU A 76 18.29 11.30 -19.72
C GLU A 76 16.96 11.76 -20.36
N ALA A 77 16.55 11.12 -21.48
CA ALA A 77 15.33 11.44 -22.18
C ALA A 77 14.91 10.29 -23.09
N TYR A 78 13.62 10.21 -23.43
CA TYR A 78 13.14 9.38 -24.52
C TYR A 78 12.75 10.22 -25.74
N SER A 79 12.74 9.60 -26.91
CA SER A 79 12.35 10.20 -28.17
C SER A 79 11.48 9.25 -28.96
N LEU A 80 10.57 9.81 -29.74
CA LEU A 80 9.72 9.11 -30.70
C LEU A 80 10.19 9.45 -32.10
N ASP A 81 10.68 8.45 -32.83
CA ASP A 81 11.23 8.66 -34.18
C ASP A 81 10.12 8.57 -35.23
N GLU A 82 9.37 9.67 -35.39
CA GLU A 82 8.29 9.75 -36.39
C GLU A 82 8.81 9.68 -37.84
N SER A 83 10.05 10.08 -38.06
CA SER A 83 10.66 10.01 -39.38
C SER A 83 10.90 8.55 -39.86
N ALA A 84 10.98 7.64 -38.93
CA ALA A 84 11.11 6.22 -39.19
C ALA A 84 9.77 5.51 -39.47
N MET A 85 8.64 6.20 -39.35
CA MET A 85 7.33 5.64 -39.68
C MET A 85 7.21 5.46 -41.20
N LYS A 86 7.06 4.21 -41.61
CA LYS A 86 7.07 3.84 -43.04
C LYS A 86 5.68 3.86 -43.70
N TYR A 87 4.62 3.74 -42.90
CA TYR A 87 3.27 3.50 -43.39
C TYR A 87 2.25 4.34 -42.67
N SER A 88 1.27 4.85 -43.43
CA SER A 88 0.09 5.55 -42.94
C SER A 88 -0.90 4.57 -42.27
N GLU A 89 -1.90 5.09 -41.57
CA GLU A 89 -2.97 4.29 -40.96
C GLU A 89 -3.66 3.37 -41.97
N MET A 90 -4.00 3.90 -43.14
CA MET A 90 -4.68 3.17 -44.21
C MET A 90 -3.79 2.06 -44.80
N GLU A 91 -2.52 2.35 -45.00
CA GLU A 91 -1.57 1.34 -45.51
C GLU A 91 -1.35 0.24 -44.49
N CYS A 92 -1.29 0.56 -43.21
CA CYS A 92 -1.19 -0.44 -42.13
C CYS A 92 -2.39 -1.39 -42.11
N LYS A 93 -3.63 -0.85 -42.32
CA LYS A 93 -4.82 -1.68 -42.42
C LYS A 93 -4.80 -2.58 -43.67
N GLN A 94 -4.39 -2.06 -44.80
CA GLN A 94 -4.37 -2.81 -46.08
C GLN A 94 -3.26 -3.90 -46.08
N LYS A 95 -2.11 -3.58 -45.53
CA LYS A 95 -0.94 -4.47 -45.52
C LYS A 95 -0.88 -5.42 -44.32
N GLY A 96 -1.83 -5.34 -43.40
CA GLY A 96 -1.83 -6.15 -42.17
C GLY A 96 -0.73 -5.79 -41.18
N LEU A 97 -0.31 -4.52 -41.13
CA LEU A 97 0.78 -4.03 -40.28
C LEU A 97 0.24 -3.33 -39.04
N THR A 98 1.14 -3.08 -38.07
CA THR A 98 0.84 -2.30 -36.87
C THR A 98 1.24 -0.84 -37.11
N TYR A 99 0.33 0.07 -36.80
CA TYR A 99 0.60 1.52 -36.81
C TYR A 99 1.33 1.89 -35.53
N ALA A 100 2.65 2.07 -35.60
CA ALA A 100 3.51 2.26 -34.45
C ALA A 100 4.68 3.20 -34.76
N VAL A 101 5.26 3.77 -33.72
CA VAL A 101 6.46 4.62 -33.77
C VAL A 101 7.58 4.00 -32.95
N PRO A 102 8.84 4.02 -33.45
CA PRO A 102 9.99 3.58 -32.66
C PRO A 102 10.21 4.46 -31.41
N LEU A 103 10.28 3.81 -30.26
CA LEU A 103 10.68 4.42 -29.00
C LEU A 103 12.20 4.27 -28.83
N LYS A 104 12.89 5.35 -28.67
CA LYS A 104 14.30 5.39 -28.34
C LYS A 104 14.51 6.07 -26.99
N ALA A 105 15.51 5.65 -26.24
CA ALA A 105 15.90 6.31 -25.00
C ALA A 105 17.38 6.62 -24.98
N ARG A 106 17.75 7.80 -24.49
CA ARG A 106 19.12 8.21 -24.27
C ARG A 106 19.52 7.81 -22.87
N ILE A 107 20.50 6.91 -22.80
CA ILE A 107 20.95 6.28 -21.57
C ILE A 107 22.46 6.49 -21.43
N ASN A 108 22.87 6.83 -20.20
CA ASN A 108 24.26 7.05 -19.82
C ASN A 108 24.70 5.93 -18.88
N LEU A 109 25.76 5.22 -19.22
CA LEU A 109 26.44 4.27 -18.36
C LEU A 109 27.64 5.00 -17.72
N ILE A 110 27.63 5.13 -16.43
CA ILE A 110 28.62 5.86 -15.62
C ILE A 110 29.42 4.81 -14.83
N PHE A 111 30.73 4.80 -15.02
CA PHE A 111 31.66 3.99 -14.23
C PHE A 111 32.11 4.82 -13.01
N GLN A 112 31.67 4.43 -11.82
CA GLN A 112 31.92 5.22 -10.61
C GLN A 112 33.40 5.30 -10.22
N LYS A 113 34.20 4.28 -10.54
CA LYS A 113 35.63 4.25 -10.22
C LYS A 113 36.49 5.15 -11.14
N THR A 114 36.15 5.19 -12.43
CA THR A 114 36.93 5.91 -13.43
C THR A 114 36.35 7.29 -13.79
N GLY A 115 35.05 7.51 -13.47
CA GLY A 115 34.31 8.69 -13.90
C GLY A 115 33.97 8.70 -15.40
N GLU A 116 34.22 7.61 -16.11
CA GLU A 116 33.92 7.48 -17.54
C GLU A 116 32.39 7.41 -17.75
N ILE A 117 31.90 8.19 -18.72
CA ILE A 117 30.48 8.21 -19.10
C ILE A 117 30.37 7.75 -20.55
N ARG A 118 29.64 6.67 -20.77
CA ARG A 118 29.29 6.17 -22.11
C ARG A 118 27.82 6.45 -22.39
N GLN A 119 27.56 7.46 -23.23
CA GLN A 119 26.20 7.84 -23.64
C GLN A 119 25.83 7.13 -24.94
N LYS A 120 24.59 6.65 -25.01
CA LYS A 120 24.02 6.09 -26.24
C LYS A 120 22.50 6.23 -26.29
N GLU A 121 21.99 6.46 -27.50
CA GLU A 121 20.57 6.32 -27.80
C GLU A 121 20.29 4.86 -28.14
N ILE A 122 19.35 4.26 -27.44
CA ILE A 122 18.98 2.84 -27.51
C ILE A 122 17.54 2.71 -28.00
N TYR A 123 17.33 1.88 -28.98
CA TYR A 123 16.00 1.47 -29.42
C TYR A 123 15.41 0.48 -28.44
N LEU A 124 14.23 0.80 -27.86
CA LEU A 124 13.56 -0.02 -26.89
C LEU A 124 12.44 -0.89 -27.48
N GLY A 125 11.88 -0.46 -28.59
CA GLY A 125 10.79 -1.16 -29.27
C GLY A 125 9.85 -0.19 -29.98
N ASP A 126 8.81 -0.72 -30.61
CA ASP A 126 7.79 0.07 -31.28
C ASP A 126 6.58 0.25 -30.36
N ILE A 127 6.13 1.50 -30.22
CA ILE A 127 4.90 1.82 -29.48
C ILE A 127 3.77 2.04 -30.49
N PRO A 128 2.66 1.27 -30.40
CA PRO A 128 1.49 1.50 -31.22
C PRO A 128 0.91 2.90 -31.00
N LEU A 129 0.67 3.64 -32.08
CA LEU A 129 0.04 4.95 -32.02
C LEU A 129 -1.47 4.86 -32.03
N MET A 130 -2.10 5.76 -31.29
CA MET A 130 -3.54 5.94 -31.31
C MET A 130 -3.95 6.79 -32.50
N THR A 131 -5.01 6.40 -33.18
CA THR A 131 -5.63 7.16 -34.24
C THR A 131 -6.50 8.29 -33.66
N ASP A 132 -6.89 9.27 -34.48
CA ASP A 132 -7.80 10.35 -34.09
C ASP A 132 -9.17 9.84 -33.59
N ARG A 133 -9.50 8.59 -33.87
CA ARG A 133 -10.75 7.92 -33.45
C ARG A 133 -10.62 7.20 -32.10
N GLY A 134 -9.47 7.30 -31.42
CA GLY A 134 -9.21 6.63 -30.16
C GLY A 134 -8.95 5.13 -30.29
N THR A 135 -8.57 4.67 -31.49
CA THR A 135 -8.31 3.25 -31.81
C THR A 135 -6.83 2.99 -32.05
N PHE A 136 -6.43 1.73 -32.04
CA PHE A 136 -5.11 1.25 -32.44
C PHE A 136 -5.22 0.30 -33.62
N ILE A 137 -4.26 0.35 -34.54
CA ILE A 137 -4.18 -0.60 -35.65
C ILE A 137 -3.08 -1.59 -35.34
N ILE A 138 -3.47 -2.83 -35.06
CA ILE A 138 -2.56 -3.92 -34.69
C ILE A 138 -2.72 -5.05 -35.71
N ASN A 139 -1.65 -5.36 -36.43
CA ASN A 139 -1.65 -6.36 -37.49
C ASN A 139 -2.82 -6.13 -38.50
N GLY A 140 -3.06 -4.88 -38.87
CA GLY A 140 -4.12 -4.45 -39.77
C GLY A 140 -5.53 -4.39 -39.17
N ALA A 141 -5.75 -4.92 -37.99
CA ALA A 141 -7.02 -4.88 -37.31
C ALA A 141 -7.14 -3.64 -36.41
N GLU A 142 -8.25 -2.91 -36.53
CA GLU A 142 -8.55 -1.77 -35.67
C GLU A 142 -9.08 -2.27 -34.34
N ARG A 143 -8.45 -1.83 -33.23
CA ARG A 143 -8.74 -2.28 -31.86
C ARG A 143 -8.84 -1.09 -30.93
N VAL A 144 -9.60 -1.25 -29.84
CA VAL A 144 -9.75 -0.26 -28.78
C VAL A 144 -9.31 -0.88 -27.45
N VAL A 145 -8.55 -0.13 -26.67
CA VAL A 145 -8.27 -0.47 -25.27
C VAL A 145 -9.44 0.04 -24.43
N VAL A 146 -10.24 -0.88 -23.92
CA VAL A 146 -11.41 -0.55 -23.11
C VAL A 146 -11.01 -0.08 -21.73
N SER A 147 -11.55 1.06 -21.28
CA SER A 147 -11.36 1.55 -19.91
C SER A 147 -11.89 0.53 -18.89
N GLN A 148 -11.17 0.35 -17.80
CA GLN A 148 -11.50 -0.62 -16.77
C GLN A 148 -11.97 0.07 -15.49
N ILE A 149 -13.07 -0.39 -14.93
CA ILE A 149 -13.54 0.05 -13.61
C ILE A 149 -13.00 -0.91 -12.57
N HIS A 150 -12.34 -0.39 -11.55
CA HIS A 150 -11.83 -1.17 -10.43
C HIS A 150 -12.14 -0.48 -9.11
N ARG A 151 -11.99 -1.20 -7.99
CA ARG A 151 -12.11 -0.59 -6.66
C ARG A 151 -11.02 0.45 -6.48
N SER A 152 -11.42 1.64 -5.98
CA SER A 152 -10.47 2.71 -5.72
C SER A 152 -9.49 2.30 -4.62
N PRO A 153 -8.20 2.63 -4.73
CA PRO A 153 -7.28 2.49 -3.62
C PRO A 153 -7.75 3.25 -2.39
N GLY A 154 -7.45 2.73 -1.20
CA GLY A 154 -7.87 3.29 0.08
C GLY A 154 -8.40 2.22 1.01
N VAL A 155 -9.16 2.61 2.04
CA VAL A 155 -9.81 1.70 2.96
C VAL A 155 -11.32 1.67 2.70
N ILE A 156 -11.91 0.48 2.78
CA ILE A 156 -13.35 0.25 2.60
C ILE A 156 -13.83 -0.63 3.75
N PHE A 157 -14.91 -0.21 4.42
CA PHE A 157 -15.56 -0.94 5.49
C PHE A 157 -16.86 -1.56 4.99
N CYS A 158 -17.02 -2.86 5.16
CA CYS A 158 -18.13 -3.62 4.60
C CYS A 158 -18.78 -4.53 5.64
N HIS A 159 -20.07 -4.78 5.46
CA HIS A 159 -20.78 -5.84 6.15
C HIS A 159 -21.39 -6.77 5.10
N GLU A 160 -20.73 -7.87 4.81
CA GLU A 160 -21.16 -8.84 3.79
C GLU A 160 -21.39 -10.21 4.44
N LYS A 161 -22.52 -10.84 4.15
CA LYS A 161 -22.85 -12.20 4.62
C LYS A 161 -22.73 -12.38 6.15
N GLY A 162 -23.04 -11.33 6.91
CA GLY A 162 -22.95 -11.35 8.37
C GLY A 162 -21.52 -11.23 8.91
N VAL A 163 -20.54 -10.77 8.12
CA VAL A 163 -19.17 -10.53 8.56
C VAL A 163 -18.82 -9.06 8.37
N TYR A 164 -18.38 -8.40 9.43
CA TYR A 164 -17.81 -7.07 9.35
C TYR A 164 -16.36 -7.17 8.90
N SER A 165 -15.99 -6.42 7.89
CA SER A 165 -14.63 -6.41 7.34
C SER A 165 -14.17 -5.03 6.92
N ALA A 166 -12.88 -4.76 7.10
CA ALA A 166 -12.19 -3.60 6.57
C ALA A 166 -11.14 -4.08 5.58
N ARG A 167 -11.09 -3.46 4.40
CA ARG A 167 -10.16 -3.82 3.33
C ARG A 167 -9.31 -2.62 2.95
N ILE A 168 -8.01 -2.71 3.16
CA ILE A 168 -7.04 -1.74 2.67
C ILE A 168 -6.59 -2.21 1.28
N ILE A 169 -6.95 -1.42 0.28
CA ILE A 169 -6.73 -1.72 -1.13
C ILE A 169 -5.64 -0.78 -1.65
N PRO A 170 -4.43 -1.27 -1.99
CA PRO A 170 -3.42 -0.46 -2.63
C PRO A 170 -3.70 -0.25 -4.13
N TYR A 171 -3.04 0.71 -4.73
CA TYR A 171 -2.93 0.83 -6.17
C TYR A 171 -2.11 -0.34 -6.75
N ARG A 172 -1.01 -0.69 -6.06
CA ARG A 172 -0.14 -1.84 -6.36
C ARG A 172 0.40 -2.43 -5.06
N GLY A 173 0.26 -3.74 -4.88
CA GLY A 173 0.74 -4.46 -3.69
C GLY A 173 -0.30 -5.41 -3.13
N SER A 174 0.03 -5.99 -1.99
CA SER A 174 -0.84 -6.96 -1.29
C SER A 174 -2.01 -6.28 -0.59
N TRP A 175 -3.18 -6.92 -0.66
CA TRP A 175 -4.36 -6.46 0.07
C TRP A 175 -4.26 -6.86 1.53
N LEU A 176 -4.57 -5.93 2.43
CA LEU A 176 -4.71 -6.20 3.86
C LEU A 176 -6.18 -6.07 4.25
N GLU A 177 -6.73 -7.12 4.81
CA GLU A 177 -8.14 -7.22 5.18
C GLU A 177 -8.24 -7.59 6.65
N PHE A 178 -9.12 -6.91 7.40
CA PHE A 178 -9.47 -7.24 8.78
C PHE A 178 -10.91 -7.72 8.82
N GLU A 179 -11.17 -8.79 9.58
CA GLU A 179 -12.50 -9.37 9.76
C GLU A 179 -12.79 -9.59 11.24
N ILE A 180 -14.04 -9.33 11.64
CA ILE A 180 -14.52 -9.61 12.99
C ILE A 180 -15.28 -10.92 13.00
N ASP A 181 -14.88 -11.84 13.87
CA ASP A 181 -15.66 -13.01 14.23
C ASP A 181 -16.64 -12.65 15.35
N GLN A 182 -17.90 -12.40 15.01
CA GLN A 182 -18.93 -11.94 15.94
C GLN A 182 -19.22 -12.91 17.08
N LYS A 183 -19.03 -14.24 16.84
CA LYS A 183 -19.32 -15.26 17.88
C LYS A 183 -18.28 -15.30 18.97
N LYS A 184 -17.06 -14.93 18.65
CA LYS A 184 -15.91 -14.99 19.56
C LYS A 184 -15.43 -13.60 19.96
N GLU A 185 -15.95 -12.54 19.33
CA GLU A 185 -15.51 -11.17 19.45
C GLU A 185 -14.00 -11.04 19.25
N LEU A 186 -13.51 -11.62 18.14
CA LEU A 186 -12.09 -11.60 17.77
C LEU A 186 -11.91 -10.89 16.44
N ILE A 187 -10.82 -10.13 16.34
CA ILE A 187 -10.40 -9.51 15.09
C ILE A 187 -9.28 -10.33 14.45
N TYR A 188 -9.41 -10.59 13.16
CA TYR A 188 -8.45 -11.33 12.36
C TYR A 188 -7.92 -10.47 11.22
N ALA A 189 -6.63 -10.60 10.91
CA ALA A 189 -6.00 -10.07 9.73
C ALA A 189 -5.91 -11.14 8.63
N LYS A 190 -6.07 -10.74 7.37
CA LYS A 190 -5.85 -11.56 6.19
C LYS A 190 -4.99 -10.78 5.20
N ILE A 191 -4.02 -11.43 4.60
CA ILE A 191 -3.17 -10.89 3.55
C ILE A 191 -3.48 -11.64 2.27
N ASP A 192 -3.83 -10.91 1.19
CA ASP A 192 -4.15 -11.47 -0.13
C ASP A 192 -5.16 -12.65 -0.07
N ARG A 193 -6.18 -12.54 0.78
CA ARG A 193 -7.23 -13.56 1.01
C ARG A 193 -6.71 -14.92 1.49
N LYS A 194 -5.50 -14.96 2.07
CA LYS A 194 -4.94 -16.18 2.68
C LYS A 194 -5.63 -16.51 4.00
N LYS A 195 -5.07 -17.45 4.75
CA LYS A 195 -5.62 -17.86 6.05
C LYS A 195 -5.68 -16.70 7.04
N ARG A 196 -6.60 -16.79 8.00
CA ARG A 196 -6.77 -15.81 9.08
C ARG A 196 -5.61 -15.86 10.06
N ILE A 197 -5.11 -14.71 10.43
CA ILE A 197 -4.11 -14.48 11.47
C ILE A 197 -4.80 -13.66 12.55
N LEU A 198 -4.59 -13.99 13.82
CA LEU A 198 -5.15 -13.19 14.90
C LEU A 198 -4.62 -11.76 14.83
N GLY A 199 -5.48 -10.75 15.02
CA GLY A 199 -5.12 -9.35 14.81
C GLY A 199 -3.96 -8.89 15.68
N THR A 200 -3.94 -9.29 16.96
CA THR A 200 -2.87 -8.97 17.90
C THR A 200 -1.55 -9.66 17.52
N MET A 201 -1.57 -10.91 17.05
CA MET A 201 -0.38 -11.58 16.51
C MET A 201 0.16 -10.87 15.26
N PHE A 202 -0.70 -10.35 14.42
CA PHE A 202 -0.27 -9.54 13.29
C PHE A 202 0.40 -8.23 13.75
N LEU A 203 -0.16 -7.57 14.77
CA LEU A 203 0.44 -6.36 15.36
C LEU A 203 1.81 -6.63 15.99
N ARG A 204 1.98 -7.76 16.72
CA ARG A 204 3.29 -8.16 17.26
C ARG A 204 4.32 -8.35 16.15
N ALA A 205 3.95 -8.99 15.05
CA ALA A 205 4.82 -9.12 13.87
C ALA A 205 5.21 -7.77 13.25
N LEU A 206 4.36 -6.74 13.38
CA LEU A 206 4.65 -5.36 12.94
C LEU A 206 5.51 -4.58 13.95
N GLY A 207 5.82 -5.14 15.13
CA GLY A 207 6.68 -4.54 16.13
C GLY A 207 5.97 -3.85 17.29
N PHE A 208 4.71 -4.21 17.59
CA PHE A 208 4.06 -3.95 18.87
C PHE A 208 4.34 -5.18 19.75
N GLU A 209 5.50 -5.20 20.42
CA GLU A 209 6.05 -6.42 21.00
C GLU A 209 5.34 -6.86 22.28
N THR A 210 4.89 -5.89 23.07
CA THR A 210 4.25 -6.15 24.36
C THR A 210 2.74 -5.95 24.33
N ARG A 211 2.03 -6.53 25.31
CA ARG A 211 0.59 -6.23 25.52
C ARG A 211 0.37 -4.75 25.77
N GLU A 212 1.30 -4.10 26.47
CA GLU A 212 1.27 -2.67 26.78
C GLU A 212 1.35 -1.82 25.51
N ASP A 213 2.23 -2.18 24.57
CA ASP A 213 2.34 -1.49 23.28
C ASP A 213 1.05 -1.60 22.49
N ILE A 214 0.43 -2.78 22.45
CA ILE A 214 -0.84 -2.99 21.77
C ILE A 214 -1.94 -2.17 22.45
N LEU A 215 -2.10 -2.30 23.77
CA LEU A 215 -3.15 -1.57 24.49
C LEU A 215 -2.99 -0.05 24.37
N SER A 216 -1.75 0.46 24.47
CA SER A 216 -1.50 1.90 24.32
C SER A 216 -1.76 2.42 22.91
N ALA A 217 -1.63 1.57 21.87
CA ALA A 217 -1.96 1.93 20.50
C ALA A 217 -3.47 2.09 20.28
N PHE A 218 -4.31 1.38 21.05
CA PHE A 218 -5.77 1.41 20.90
C PHE A 218 -6.45 2.32 21.90
N TYR A 219 -5.94 2.42 23.14
CA TYR A 219 -6.63 3.06 24.25
C TYR A 219 -5.77 4.11 24.94
N GLY A 220 -6.40 5.14 25.45
CA GLY A 220 -5.79 6.07 26.38
C GLY A 220 -5.57 5.42 27.76
N SER A 221 -4.60 5.90 28.50
CA SER A 221 -4.35 5.45 29.87
C SER A 221 -4.38 6.61 30.86
N ARG A 222 -4.74 6.31 32.10
CA ARG A 222 -4.66 7.24 33.21
C ARG A 222 -4.08 6.58 34.44
N LYS A 223 -3.38 7.36 35.25
CA LYS A 223 -2.85 6.89 36.53
C LYS A 223 -3.89 7.04 37.62
N ILE A 224 -4.08 6.00 38.41
CA ILE A 224 -4.92 6.00 39.60
C ILE A 224 -4.02 5.79 40.81
N PRO A 225 -4.11 6.69 41.84
CA PRO A 225 -3.39 6.48 43.08
C PRO A 225 -3.99 5.29 43.84
N LEU A 226 -3.11 4.51 44.46
CA LEU A 226 -3.48 3.44 45.38
C LEU A 226 -3.04 3.83 46.77
N SER A 227 -3.99 3.93 47.69
CA SER A 227 -3.71 4.19 49.13
C SER A 227 -4.55 3.29 50.01
N GLU A 228 -4.33 3.38 51.31
CA GLU A 228 -5.18 2.70 52.31
C GLU A 228 -6.59 3.29 52.37
N SER A 229 -6.83 4.44 51.73
CA SER A 229 -8.15 5.06 51.62
C SER A 229 -9.13 4.15 50.86
N ARG A 230 -10.34 4.07 51.40
CA ARG A 230 -11.42 3.29 50.77
C ARG A 230 -11.79 3.82 49.38
N GLU A 231 -11.77 5.15 49.20
CA GLU A 231 -12.13 5.82 47.94
C GLU A 231 -11.14 5.47 46.81
N ASP A 232 -9.83 5.46 47.12
CA ASP A 232 -8.79 5.11 46.11
C ASP A 232 -8.89 3.66 45.70
N ARG A 233 -9.15 2.73 46.66
CA ARG A 233 -9.34 1.32 46.39
C ARG A 233 -10.58 1.06 45.53
N GLU A 234 -11.73 1.63 45.92
CA GLU A 234 -12.99 1.52 45.16
C GLU A 234 -12.84 2.13 43.75
N GLY A 235 -12.02 3.17 43.59
CA GLY A 235 -11.72 3.82 42.33
C GLY A 235 -10.91 2.91 41.33
N ALA A 236 -10.10 2.00 41.89
CA ALA A 236 -9.29 1.06 41.09
C ALA A 236 -10.02 -0.27 40.78
N VAL A 237 -11.05 -0.62 41.56
CA VAL A 237 -11.81 -1.86 41.39
C VAL A 237 -12.56 -1.86 40.04
N ASN A 238 -12.56 -3.00 39.36
CA ASN A 238 -13.15 -3.20 38.03
C ASN A 238 -12.49 -2.38 36.90
N LYS A 239 -11.34 -1.78 37.14
CA LYS A 239 -10.53 -1.15 36.08
C LYS A 239 -9.61 -2.19 35.43
N VAL A 240 -9.26 -1.96 34.17
CA VAL A 240 -8.33 -2.81 33.42
C VAL A 240 -6.96 -2.13 33.40
N LEU A 241 -5.93 -2.89 33.70
CA LEU A 241 -4.55 -2.41 33.71
C LEU A 241 -4.10 -2.06 32.27
N ALA A 242 -3.58 -0.86 32.09
CA ALA A 242 -2.94 -0.44 30.85
C ALA A 242 -1.48 -0.93 30.79
N ARG A 243 -0.86 -1.10 31.95
CA ARG A 243 0.52 -1.61 32.09
C ARG A 243 0.61 -2.72 33.10
N SER A 244 1.57 -3.62 32.87
CA SER A 244 1.89 -4.69 33.83
C SER A 244 2.45 -4.11 35.10
N VAL A 245 2.06 -4.70 36.23
CA VAL A 245 2.50 -4.27 37.57
C VAL A 245 3.60 -5.23 38.06
N TRP A 246 4.71 -4.66 38.47
CA TRP A 246 5.88 -5.38 38.94
C TRP A 246 6.13 -5.07 40.42
N ALA A 247 6.55 -6.06 41.19
CA ALA A 247 7.04 -5.87 42.54
C ALA A 247 8.46 -6.39 42.67
N GLU A 248 9.19 -5.88 43.66
CA GLU A 248 10.49 -6.42 44.03
C GLU A 248 10.30 -7.73 44.83
N GLY A 249 10.83 -8.83 44.29
CA GLY A 249 10.89 -10.12 44.99
C GLY A 249 11.96 -10.15 46.07
N SER A 250 11.96 -11.23 46.90
CA SER A 250 12.85 -11.41 48.04
C SER A 250 14.35 -11.46 47.72
N GLU A 251 14.74 -11.64 46.49
CA GLU A 251 16.14 -11.70 46.01
C GLU A 251 16.53 -10.54 45.10
N GLY A 252 15.71 -9.45 45.05
CA GLY A 252 15.95 -8.29 44.17
C GLY A 252 15.54 -8.50 42.71
N GLU A 253 14.95 -9.64 42.39
CA GLU A 253 14.36 -9.88 41.07
C GLU A 253 12.99 -9.21 40.98
N LYS A 254 12.70 -8.59 39.84
CA LYS A 254 11.38 -8.03 39.57
C LYS A 254 10.42 -9.16 39.20
N GLN A 255 9.42 -9.38 40.04
CA GLN A 255 8.34 -10.33 39.76
C GLN A 255 7.15 -9.61 39.19
N LYS A 256 6.63 -10.10 38.03
CA LYS A 256 5.38 -9.62 37.45
C LYS A 256 4.22 -10.09 38.31
N LEU A 257 3.44 -9.17 38.88
CA LEU A 257 2.27 -9.49 39.70
C LEU A 257 1.03 -9.64 38.83
N TYR A 258 0.77 -8.63 38.00
CA TYR A 258 -0.40 -8.57 37.09
C TYR A 258 0.04 -8.12 35.71
N ARG A 259 -0.64 -8.63 34.71
CA ARG A 259 -0.36 -8.32 33.31
C ARG A 259 -1.19 -7.14 32.83
N ALA A 260 -0.68 -6.41 31.86
CA ALA A 260 -1.48 -5.44 31.11
C ALA A 260 -2.69 -6.13 30.49
N GLY A 261 -3.88 -5.54 30.66
CA GLY A 261 -5.15 -6.13 30.24
C GLY A 261 -5.88 -6.91 31.34
N ASP A 262 -5.26 -7.19 32.48
CA ASP A 262 -5.93 -7.84 33.60
C ASP A 262 -6.92 -6.85 34.25
N LYS A 263 -8.09 -7.35 34.65
CA LYS A 263 -9.11 -6.59 35.34
C LYS A 263 -8.87 -6.69 36.85
N LEU A 264 -8.75 -5.57 37.52
CA LEU A 264 -8.50 -5.52 38.95
C LEU A 264 -9.77 -5.81 39.76
N HIS A 265 -9.74 -6.84 40.60
CA HIS A 265 -10.74 -7.11 41.61
C HIS A 265 -10.30 -6.57 42.98
N LEU A 266 -11.23 -6.48 43.94
CA LEU A 266 -10.95 -5.86 45.23
C LEU A 266 -9.76 -6.50 45.94
N HIS A 267 -9.67 -7.84 45.93
CA HIS A 267 -8.57 -8.58 46.59
C HIS A 267 -7.21 -8.30 45.96
N GLU A 268 -7.17 -8.06 44.65
CA GLU A 268 -5.93 -7.72 43.92
C GLU A 268 -5.49 -6.30 44.22
N VAL A 269 -6.45 -5.37 44.33
CA VAL A 269 -6.19 -3.98 44.77
C VAL A 269 -5.62 -3.99 46.21
N ASP A 270 -6.20 -4.78 47.12
CA ASP A 270 -5.69 -4.91 48.51
C ASP A 270 -4.28 -5.52 48.55
N GLU A 271 -3.98 -6.49 47.68
CA GLU A 271 -2.64 -7.07 47.54
C GLU A 271 -1.64 -6.02 47.03
N LEU A 272 -2.00 -5.22 46.03
CA LEU A 272 -1.12 -4.19 45.50
C LEU A 272 -0.80 -3.11 46.55
N VAL A 273 -1.79 -2.70 47.35
CA VAL A 273 -1.60 -1.76 48.44
C VAL A 273 -0.71 -2.37 49.55
N ALA A 274 -0.93 -3.65 49.92
CA ALA A 274 -0.12 -4.34 50.90
C ALA A 274 1.35 -4.49 50.49
N ARG A 275 1.64 -4.58 49.18
CA ARG A 275 2.99 -4.60 48.60
C ARG A 275 3.61 -3.23 48.39
N GLY A 276 2.91 -2.16 48.79
CA GLY A 276 3.41 -0.77 48.77
C GLY A 276 3.39 -0.11 47.37
N ILE A 277 2.59 -0.60 46.44
CA ILE A 277 2.39 0.03 45.14
C ILE A 277 1.49 1.24 45.29
N LYS A 278 2.00 2.42 44.93
CA LYS A 278 1.34 3.72 45.19
C LYS A 278 0.45 4.19 44.04
N GLU A 279 0.66 3.71 42.83
CA GLU A 279 -0.10 4.07 41.64
C GLU A 279 -0.17 2.91 40.65
N VAL A 280 -1.26 2.82 39.94
CA VAL A 280 -1.44 1.92 38.79
C VAL A 280 -1.91 2.70 37.58
N GLU A 281 -1.48 2.28 36.41
CA GLU A 281 -1.92 2.84 35.14
C GLU A 281 -3.02 1.95 34.56
N VAL A 282 -4.20 2.51 34.38
CA VAL A 282 -5.40 1.82 33.90
C VAL A 282 -5.88 2.42 32.59
N ILE A 283 -6.62 1.64 31.82
CA ILE A 283 -7.26 2.11 30.60
C ILE A 283 -8.31 3.18 30.97
N ASP A 284 -8.25 4.31 30.28
CA ASP A 284 -9.19 5.41 30.50
C ASP A 284 -10.47 5.21 29.69
N PHE A 285 -11.52 4.75 30.36
CA PHE A 285 -12.83 4.52 29.75
C PHE A 285 -13.64 5.79 29.46
N GLN A 286 -13.17 6.96 29.88
CA GLN A 286 -13.82 8.23 29.58
C GLN A 286 -13.31 8.84 28.26
N ALA A 287 -12.19 8.35 27.73
CA ALA A 287 -11.76 8.73 26.41
C ALA A 287 -12.71 8.14 25.35
N GLU A 288 -13.02 8.91 24.32
CA GLU A 288 -13.95 8.53 23.24
C GLU A 288 -13.60 7.18 22.58
N ASP A 289 -12.33 6.80 22.62
CA ASP A 289 -11.79 5.58 22.03
C ASP A 289 -11.92 4.31 22.90
N SER A 290 -12.42 4.42 24.13
CA SER A 290 -12.28 3.34 25.13
C SER A 290 -13.49 2.42 25.27
N LEU A 291 -14.55 2.65 24.49
CA LEU A 291 -15.83 1.95 24.65
C LEU A 291 -15.81 0.46 24.26
N HIS A 292 -14.78 0.01 23.55
CA HIS A 292 -14.81 -1.31 22.89
C HIS A 292 -13.52 -2.11 23.10
N PHE A 293 -13.05 -2.17 24.33
CA PHE A 293 -11.76 -2.83 24.68
C PHE A 293 -11.84 -4.36 24.68
N ASP A 294 -13.02 -4.95 24.85
CA ASP A 294 -13.18 -6.39 25.03
C ASP A 294 -12.61 -7.19 23.84
N MET A 295 -12.80 -6.70 22.62
CA MET A 295 -12.35 -7.41 21.44
C MET A 295 -10.81 -7.57 21.36
N ILE A 296 -10.06 -6.52 21.73
CA ILE A 296 -8.58 -6.59 21.75
C ILE A 296 -8.11 -7.45 22.93
N LEU A 297 -8.75 -7.35 24.10
CA LEU A 297 -8.47 -8.19 25.24
C LEU A 297 -8.74 -9.67 24.92
N ASN A 298 -9.89 -9.99 24.33
CA ASN A 298 -10.22 -11.35 23.89
C ASN A 298 -9.17 -11.90 22.90
N CYS A 299 -8.63 -11.05 22.02
CA CYS A 299 -7.53 -11.46 21.15
C CYS A 299 -6.25 -11.76 21.94
N LEU A 300 -5.87 -10.89 22.88
CA LEU A 300 -4.70 -11.11 23.74
C LEU A 300 -4.82 -12.37 24.60
N GLU A 301 -5.98 -12.61 25.19
CA GLU A 301 -6.24 -13.85 25.96
C GLU A 301 -6.19 -15.09 25.05
N ARG A 302 -6.65 -14.97 23.81
CA ARG A 302 -6.59 -16.09 22.86
C ARG A 302 -5.17 -16.45 22.44
N GLU A 303 -4.26 -15.49 22.40
CA GLU A 303 -2.82 -15.73 22.20
C GLU A 303 -2.26 -16.54 23.36
N ASP A 304 -2.53 -16.10 24.58
CA ASP A 304 -2.02 -16.74 25.80
C ASP A 304 -2.47 -18.21 25.92
N ILE A 305 -3.75 -18.50 25.61
CA ILE A 305 -4.26 -19.88 25.61
C ILE A 305 -3.50 -20.77 24.61
N LYS A 306 -3.18 -20.24 23.45
CA LYS A 306 -2.41 -20.97 22.45
C LYS A 306 -0.98 -21.22 22.91
N LEU A 307 -0.35 -20.20 23.45
CA LEU A 307 1.01 -20.23 23.95
C LEU A 307 1.18 -21.23 25.10
N VAL A 308 0.30 -21.19 26.09
CA VAL A 308 0.31 -22.14 27.22
C VAL A 308 0.23 -23.61 26.78
N LYS A 309 -0.38 -23.87 25.62
CA LYS A 309 -0.41 -25.23 25.05
C LYS A 309 0.89 -25.64 24.37
N GLU A 310 1.62 -24.70 23.80
CA GLU A 310 2.85 -24.94 23.04
C GLU A 310 4.09 -24.89 23.96
N ASP A 311 4.18 -23.89 24.85
CA ASP A 311 5.27 -23.72 25.81
C ASP A 311 4.77 -23.08 27.11
N PRO A 312 4.55 -23.85 28.19
CA PRO A 312 4.04 -23.34 29.46
C PRO A 312 5.00 -22.41 30.21
N THR A 313 6.26 -22.31 29.77
CA THR A 313 7.26 -21.45 30.42
C THR A 313 7.24 -20.02 29.94
N GLN A 314 6.53 -19.76 28.81
CA GLN A 314 6.40 -18.43 28.25
C GLN A 314 5.08 -17.78 28.70
N ASP A 315 5.17 -16.55 29.20
CA ASP A 315 4.01 -15.73 29.58
C ASP A 315 3.31 -15.06 28.41
N GLU A 316 4.06 -14.67 27.38
CA GLU A 316 3.56 -13.94 26.22
C GLU A 316 4.27 -14.34 24.92
N PRO A 317 3.58 -14.31 23.75
CA PRO A 317 4.22 -14.53 22.46
C PRO A 317 5.27 -13.46 22.17
N THR A 318 6.40 -13.89 21.65
CA THR A 318 7.45 -12.98 21.19
C THR A 318 7.15 -12.49 19.77
N LYS A 319 7.86 -11.42 19.35
CA LYS A 319 7.85 -10.96 17.94
C LYS A 319 8.27 -12.08 16.98
N ALA A 320 9.21 -12.94 17.39
CA ALA A 320 9.67 -14.06 16.58
C ALA A 320 8.55 -15.09 16.36
N ASP A 321 7.79 -15.43 17.41
CA ASP A 321 6.64 -16.35 17.31
C ASP A 321 5.55 -15.76 16.39
N ALA A 322 5.29 -14.46 16.51
CA ALA A 322 4.34 -13.77 15.69
C ALA A 322 4.76 -13.74 14.21
N LEU A 323 6.03 -13.43 13.92
CA LEU A 323 6.58 -13.48 12.57
C LEU A 323 6.52 -14.90 11.98
N ALA A 324 6.85 -15.91 12.77
CA ALA A 324 6.76 -17.31 12.35
C ALA A 324 5.31 -17.69 11.99
N ALA A 325 4.33 -17.32 12.82
CA ALA A 325 2.91 -17.58 12.56
C ALA A 325 2.40 -16.88 11.30
N VAL A 326 2.80 -15.62 11.08
CA VAL A 326 2.46 -14.85 9.87
C VAL A 326 3.10 -15.49 8.63
N TYR A 327 4.39 -15.79 8.70
CA TYR A 327 5.15 -16.36 7.58
C TYR A 327 4.64 -17.74 7.17
N ALA A 328 4.37 -18.62 8.14
CA ALA A 328 3.78 -19.94 7.90
C ALA A 328 2.41 -19.86 7.18
N THR A 329 1.68 -18.76 7.40
CA THR A 329 0.42 -18.49 6.71
C THR A 329 0.64 -17.99 5.28
N LEU A 330 1.67 -17.17 5.07
CA LEU A 330 2.00 -16.57 3.76
C LEU A 330 2.68 -17.57 2.81
N LEU A 331 3.63 -18.34 3.33
CA LEU A 331 4.46 -19.27 2.56
C LEU A 331 4.49 -20.64 3.25
N PRO A 332 3.39 -21.41 3.15
CA PRO A 332 3.33 -22.72 3.79
C PRO A 332 4.34 -23.69 3.17
N GLY A 333 5.18 -24.29 4.02
CA GLY A 333 6.18 -25.28 3.61
C GLY A 333 7.60 -24.75 3.37
N GLU A 334 7.82 -23.45 3.45
CA GLU A 334 9.19 -22.90 3.41
C GLU A 334 9.83 -22.87 4.80
N PRO A 335 11.16 -23.05 4.90
CA PRO A 335 11.87 -22.92 6.17
C PRO A 335 11.80 -21.48 6.68
N ILE A 336 11.42 -21.31 7.93
CA ILE A 336 11.21 -20.01 8.55
C ILE A 336 12.50 -19.54 9.21
N THR A 337 13.01 -18.38 8.76
CA THR A 337 14.02 -17.61 9.50
C THR A 337 13.40 -16.28 9.88
N VAL A 338 13.56 -15.87 11.13
CA VAL A 338 12.93 -14.64 11.68
C VAL A 338 13.32 -13.40 10.86
N GLU A 339 14.60 -13.30 10.48
CA GLU A 339 15.12 -12.18 9.69
C GLU A 339 14.47 -12.08 8.30
N ASN A 340 14.28 -13.22 7.62
CA ASN A 340 13.63 -13.27 6.32
C ASN A 340 12.14 -12.91 6.43
N ALA A 341 11.47 -13.43 7.46
CA ALA A 341 10.07 -13.15 7.72
C ALA A 341 9.83 -11.65 8.00
N GLU A 342 10.68 -11.05 8.82
CA GLU A 342 10.60 -9.60 9.11
C GLU A 342 10.84 -8.75 7.86
N ARG A 343 11.92 -9.06 7.12
CA ARG A 343 12.25 -8.35 5.88
C ARG A 343 11.14 -8.46 4.85
N ASP A 344 10.56 -9.65 4.68
CA ASP A 344 9.52 -9.88 3.69
C ASP A 344 8.21 -9.19 4.07
N LEU A 345 7.79 -9.27 5.34
CA LEU A 345 6.63 -8.56 5.85
C LEU A 345 6.80 -7.03 5.73
N HIS A 346 7.98 -6.51 6.12
CA HIS A 346 8.31 -5.10 5.97
C HIS A 346 8.27 -4.67 4.51
N SER A 347 8.89 -5.46 3.61
CA SER A 347 8.90 -5.13 2.19
C SER A 347 7.52 -5.16 1.55
N MET A 348 6.60 -5.97 2.08
CA MET A 348 5.26 -6.16 1.54
C MET A 348 4.37 -4.92 1.70
N PHE A 349 4.53 -4.15 2.80
CA PHE A 349 3.65 -3.02 3.13
C PHE A 349 4.36 -1.67 3.25
N PHE A 350 5.66 -1.65 3.58
CA PHE A 350 6.38 -0.44 3.97
C PHE A 350 7.48 -0.02 3.00
N THR A 351 7.61 -0.69 1.85
CA THR A 351 8.56 -0.29 0.80
C THR A 351 7.84 0.10 -0.48
N THR A 352 8.23 1.23 -1.05
CA THR A 352 7.66 1.78 -2.30
C THR A 352 7.84 0.84 -3.49
N ARG A 353 8.82 -0.06 -3.43
CA ARG A 353 9.08 -1.04 -4.48
C ARG A 353 7.96 -2.08 -4.62
N ARG A 354 7.38 -2.55 -3.51
CA ARG A 354 6.37 -3.62 -3.48
C ARG A 354 4.97 -3.12 -3.14
N TYR A 355 4.85 -1.96 -2.49
CA TYR A 355 3.58 -1.41 -2.05
C TYR A 355 3.41 0.04 -2.48
N ASP A 356 2.28 0.37 -3.03
CA ASP A 356 1.94 1.72 -3.48
C ASP A 356 0.45 1.97 -3.30
N LEU A 357 0.08 2.87 -2.42
CA LEU A 357 -1.30 3.35 -2.26
C LEU A 357 -1.72 4.28 -3.39
N GLY A 358 -0.75 4.92 -4.04
CA GLY A 358 -0.99 6.04 -4.94
C GLY A 358 -1.54 7.28 -4.23
N LYS A 359 -1.54 8.41 -4.92
CA LYS A 359 -2.05 9.69 -4.38
C LYS A 359 -3.51 9.58 -3.91
N VAL A 360 -4.34 8.86 -4.66
CA VAL A 360 -5.77 8.68 -4.35
C VAL A 360 -5.96 7.85 -3.08
N GLY A 361 -5.21 6.77 -2.93
CA GLY A 361 -5.29 5.90 -1.74
C GLY A 361 -4.86 6.63 -0.47
N ARG A 362 -3.73 7.35 -0.51
CA ARG A 362 -3.25 8.15 0.63
C ARG A 362 -4.24 9.26 0.98
N TYR A 363 -4.75 10.00 0.01
CA TYR A 363 -5.77 11.01 0.24
C TYR A 363 -7.03 10.46 0.90
N LYS A 364 -7.52 9.30 0.46
CA LYS A 364 -8.71 8.67 1.04
C LYS A 364 -8.49 8.20 2.49
N LEU A 365 -7.32 7.62 2.79
CA LEU A 365 -6.94 7.23 4.15
C LEU A 365 -6.86 8.46 5.07
N ASN A 366 -6.15 9.50 4.64
CA ASN A 366 -6.04 10.74 5.40
C ASN A 366 -7.43 11.35 5.69
N LYS A 367 -8.28 11.44 4.67
CA LYS A 367 -9.65 11.97 4.81
C LYS A 367 -10.53 11.10 5.72
N LYS A 368 -10.37 9.77 5.69
CA LYS A 368 -11.20 8.84 6.48
C LYS A 368 -10.84 8.86 7.95
N PHE A 369 -9.54 9.02 8.26
CA PHE A 369 -9.00 8.94 9.63
C PHE A 369 -8.56 10.29 10.19
N ASP A 370 -8.81 11.38 9.46
CA ASP A 370 -8.40 12.75 9.81
C ASP A 370 -6.88 12.86 10.07
N TYR A 371 -6.10 12.26 9.17
CA TYR A 371 -4.64 12.27 9.23
C TYR A 371 -4.04 13.29 8.26
N ASP A 372 -2.90 13.87 8.65
CA ASP A 372 -2.09 14.78 7.82
C ASP A 372 -0.77 14.15 7.39
N ILE A 373 -0.84 12.89 6.94
CA ILE A 373 0.34 12.21 6.38
C ILE A 373 0.60 12.77 4.98
N PRO A 374 1.87 13.06 4.61
CA PRO A 374 2.18 13.60 3.28
C PRO A 374 1.62 12.76 2.15
N ILE A 375 1.01 13.41 1.14
CA ILE A 375 0.40 12.71 -0.02
C ILE A 375 1.44 11.95 -0.86
N GLN A 376 2.72 12.29 -0.71
CA GLN A 376 3.84 11.62 -1.36
C GLN A 376 4.22 10.29 -0.67
N ASP A 377 3.78 10.05 0.54
CA ASP A 377 4.02 8.79 1.26
C ASP A 377 3.06 7.72 0.78
N PHE A 378 3.48 6.98 -0.24
CA PHE A 378 2.65 5.95 -0.89
C PHE A 378 2.67 4.59 -0.18
N THR A 379 3.49 4.42 0.84
CA THR A 379 3.54 3.19 1.64
C THR A 379 2.51 3.23 2.75
N LEU A 380 2.14 2.07 3.27
CA LEU A 380 1.27 1.97 4.43
C LEU A 380 2.03 2.44 5.68
N ALA A 381 1.36 3.13 6.59
CA ALA A 381 1.89 3.45 7.91
C ALA A 381 1.30 2.51 8.97
N LYS A 382 2.04 2.24 10.06
CA LYS A 382 1.49 1.48 11.20
C LYS A 382 0.24 2.13 11.77
N ALA A 383 0.20 3.47 11.78
CA ALA A 383 -0.97 4.24 12.20
C ALA A 383 -2.22 3.95 11.35
N ASP A 384 -2.07 3.78 10.03
CA ASP A 384 -3.19 3.43 9.14
C ASP A 384 -3.82 2.09 9.53
N ILE A 385 -2.98 1.13 9.94
CA ILE A 385 -3.42 -0.22 10.35
C ILE A 385 -4.22 -0.13 11.65
N ILE A 386 -3.70 0.56 12.65
CA ILE A 386 -4.37 0.76 13.94
C ILE A 386 -5.70 1.50 13.75
N ALA A 387 -5.69 2.62 12.98
CA ALA A 387 -6.91 3.37 12.71
C ALA A 387 -7.96 2.53 11.96
N THR A 388 -7.53 1.68 11.02
CA THR A 388 -8.44 0.77 10.32
C THR A 388 -9.09 -0.22 11.28
N MET A 389 -8.31 -0.78 12.22
CA MET A 389 -8.86 -1.71 13.21
C MET A 389 -9.80 -0.99 14.18
N LYS A 390 -9.43 0.21 14.68
CA LYS A 390 -10.30 1.03 15.55
C LYS A 390 -11.62 1.37 14.86
N TYR A 391 -11.56 1.87 13.63
CA TYR A 391 -12.76 2.20 12.87
C TYR A 391 -13.63 0.98 12.57
N LEU A 392 -13.03 -0.19 12.30
CA LEU A 392 -13.78 -1.43 12.11
C LEU A 392 -14.53 -1.84 13.39
N MET A 393 -13.91 -1.69 14.55
CA MET A 393 -14.57 -1.92 15.83
C MET A 393 -15.73 -0.95 16.04
N SER A 394 -15.54 0.35 15.77
CA SER A 394 -16.64 1.34 15.89
C SER A 394 -17.80 1.07 14.92
N VAL A 395 -17.51 0.53 13.71
CA VAL A 395 -18.57 0.08 12.79
C VAL A 395 -19.32 -1.13 13.35
N TYR A 396 -18.60 -2.08 13.97
CA TYR A 396 -19.23 -3.26 14.58
C TYR A 396 -20.17 -2.89 15.71
N TYR A 397 -19.82 -1.93 16.53
CA TYR A 397 -20.67 -1.41 17.63
C TYR A 397 -21.71 -0.38 17.20
N GLY A 398 -21.75 -0.04 15.90
CA GLY A 398 -22.80 0.84 15.35
C GLY A 398 -22.54 2.34 15.50
N GLU A 399 -21.33 2.75 15.86
CA GLU A 399 -20.95 4.16 16.02
C GLU A 399 -20.49 4.81 14.71
N SER A 400 -20.00 3.97 13.77
CA SER A 400 -19.50 4.41 12.48
C SER A 400 -20.24 3.75 11.32
N ASN A 401 -20.19 4.39 10.14
CA ASN A 401 -20.92 3.96 8.98
C ASN A 401 -20.12 2.99 8.10
N ILE A 402 -20.84 2.05 7.49
CA ILE A 402 -20.37 1.15 6.46
C ILE A 402 -20.25 1.92 5.14
N ASP A 403 -19.24 1.59 4.33
CA ASP A 403 -19.08 2.18 3.02
C ASP A 403 -19.88 1.40 1.96
N ASP A 404 -20.49 2.10 1.03
CA ASP A 404 -21.09 1.50 -0.16
C ASP A 404 -19.99 1.18 -1.18
N ILE A 405 -19.81 -0.13 -1.45
CA ILE A 405 -18.77 -0.63 -2.38
C ILE A 405 -19.09 -0.22 -3.83
N ASP A 406 -20.37 -0.12 -4.18
CA ASP A 406 -20.81 0.16 -5.53
C ASP A 406 -20.92 1.66 -5.84
N HIS A 407 -20.80 2.50 -4.82
CA HIS A 407 -20.77 3.94 -5.00
C HIS A 407 -19.58 4.34 -5.88
N LEU A 408 -19.82 5.22 -6.87
CA LEU A 408 -18.79 5.66 -7.83
C LEU A 408 -17.59 6.36 -7.16
N GLY A 409 -17.76 6.91 -5.96
CA GLY A 409 -16.65 7.43 -5.14
C GLY A 409 -15.68 6.33 -4.68
N ASN A 410 -16.11 5.07 -4.60
CA ASN A 410 -15.32 3.91 -4.22
C ASN A 410 -14.89 3.05 -5.42
N ARG A 411 -15.27 3.45 -6.61
CA ARG A 411 -14.86 2.84 -7.88
C ARG A 411 -14.12 3.86 -8.72
N ARG A 412 -13.06 3.44 -9.37
CA ARG A 412 -12.19 4.28 -10.21
C ARG A 412 -12.09 3.70 -11.60
N VAL A 413 -12.06 4.57 -12.61
CA VAL A 413 -11.86 4.20 -14.01
C VAL A 413 -10.38 4.29 -14.33
N ARG A 414 -9.80 3.22 -14.83
CA ARG A 414 -8.47 3.19 -15.46
C ARG A 414 -8.64 3.34 -16.95
N SER A 415 -8.13 4.42 -17.48
CA SER A 415 -8.11 4.67 -18.92
C SER A 415 -6.84 4.13 -19.58
N VAL A 416 -6.79 4.18 -20.91
CA VAL A 416 -5.74 3.58 -21.73
C VAL A 416 -4.32 3.95 -21.30
N GLY A 417 -4.06 5.23 -21.04
CA GLY A 417 -2.71 5.70 -20.67
C GLY A 417 -2.22 5.08 -19.36
N GLU A 418 -3.08 4.95 -18.35
CA GLU A 418 -2.75 4.31 -17.10
C GLU A 418 -2.52 2.80 -17.26
N LEU A 419 -3.34 2.13 -18.08
CA LEU A 419 -3.16 0.72 -18.37
C LEU A 419 -1.83 0.43 -19.07
N LEU A 420 -1.46 1.28 -20.06
CA LEU A 420 -0.16 1.18 -20.73
C LEU A 420 1.00 1.47 -19.79
N ALA A 421 0.90 2.51 -18.94
CA ALA A 421 1.93 2.82 -17.95
C ALA A 421 2.19 1.63 -17.01
N ASN A 422 1.14 0.92 -16.58
CA ASN A 422 1.29 -0.26 -15.72
C ASN A 422 1.99 -1.43 -16.42
N VAL A 423 1.68 -1.66 -17.70
CA VAL A 423 2.37 -2.68 -18.50
C VAL A 423 3.84 -2.31 -18.68
N MET A 424 4.14 -1.04 -18.98
CA MET A 424 5.51 -0.55 -19.13
C MET A 424 6.29 -0.62 -17.80
N LYS A 425 5.69 -0.27 -16.65
CA LYS A 425 6.31 -0.47 -15.32
C LYS A 425 6.73 -1.93 -15.10
N SER A 426 5.88 -2.89 -15.49
CA SER A 426 6.21 -4.32 -15.39
C SER A 426 7.35 -4.73 -16.32
N ALA A 427 7.36 -4.21 -17.54
CA ALA A 427 8.44 -4.48 -18.51
C ALA A 427 9.77 -3.89 -18.03
N PHE A 428 9.78 -2.66 -17.56
CA PHE A 428 10.98 -2.01 -17.04
C PHE A 428 11.51 -2.65 -15.76
N SER A 429 10.66 -3.15 -14.88
CA SER A 429 11.11 -3.92 -13.71
C SER A 429 11.84 -5.22 -14.12
N ARG A 430 11.42 -5.87 -15.21
CA ARG A 430 12.15 -7.02 -15.77
C ARG A 430 13.49 -6.59 -16.38
N MET A 431 13.50 -5.50 -17.13
CA MET A 431 14.70 -4.90 -17.71
C MET A 431 15.71 -4.53 -16.62
N GLU A 432 15.28 -3.87 -15.55
CA GLU A 432 16.12 -3.53 -14.38
C GLU A 432 16.81 -4.77 -13.81
N ARG A 433 16.05 -5.86 -13.62
CA ARG A 433 16.62 -7.12 -13.10
C ARG A 433 17.67 -7.70 -14.04
N ILE A 434 17.38 -7.74 -15.35
CA ILE A 434 18.31 -8.24 -16.35
C ILE A 434 19.55 -7.35 -16.44
N ALA A 435 19.36 -6.02 -16.38
CA ALA A 435 20.47 -5.09 -16.40
C ALA A 435 21.42 -5.31 -15.20
N LYS A 436 20.85 -5.45 -13.99
CA LYS A 436 21.64 -5.75 -12.76
C LYS A 436 22.39 -7.07 -12.87
N GLU A 437 21.76 -8.11 -13.40
CA GLU A 437 22.40 -9.41 -13.62
C GLU A 437 23.55 -9.30 -14.63
N ARG A 438 23.33 -8.62 -15.76
CA ARG A 438 24.37 -8.43 -16.79
C ARG A 438 25.54 -7.57 -16.29
N MET A 439 25.27 -6.54 -15.48
CA MET A 439 26.30 -5.73 -14.83
C MET A 439 27.15 -6.53 -13.85
N SER A 440 26.60 -7.57 -13.21
CA SER A 440 27.35 -8.40 -12.27
C SER A 440 28.22 -9.45 -12.96
N LEU A 441 27.87 -9.87 -14.19
CA LEU A 441 28.52 -10.97 -14.91
C LEU A 441 29.62 -10.52 -15.88
N LYS A 442 29.57 -9.28 -16.37
CA LYS A 442 30.49 -8.80 -17.42
C LYS A 442 31.63 -7.98 -16.84
N GLU A 443 32.80 -8.10 -17.44
CA GLU A 443 33.96 -7.24 -17.18
C GLU A 443 33.67 -5.80 -17.62
N THR A 444 34.08 -4.84 -16.81
CA THR A 444 33.79 -3.39 -16.95
C THR A 444 34.21 -2.81 -18.31
N ASP A 445 35.29 -3.31 -18.92
CA ASP A 445 35.86 -2.71 -20.14
C ASP A 445 35.05 -2.98 -21.41
N THR A 446 34.25 -4.03 -21.43
CA THR A 446 33.54 -4.49 -22.65
C THR A 446 32.04 -4.13 -22.67
N ILE A 447 31.49 -3.63 -21.57
CA ILE A 447 30.06 -3.35 -21.44
C ILE A 447 29.67 -2.08 -22.19
N ARG A 448 28.61 -2.18 -23.00
CA ARG A 448 27.96 -1.05 -23.67
C ARG A 448 26.55 -0.85 -23.12
N PRO A 449 26.01 0.38 -23.08
CA PRO A 449 24.63 0.62 -22.64
C PRO A 449 23.58 -0.27 -23.33
N GLN A 450 23.74 -0.50 -24.62
CA GLN A 450 22.84 -1.34 -25.42
C GLN A 450 22.85 -2.83 -25.05
N ASP A 451 23.90 -3.31 -24.39
CA ASP A 451 23.99 -4.71 -23.96
C ASP A 451 23.26 -4.95 -22.64
N LEU A 452 22.90 -3.87 -21.93
CA LEU A 452 22.25 -3.90 -20.63
C LEU A 452 20.73 -3.76 -20.71
N VAL A 453 20.25 -3.08 -21.73
CA VAL A 453 18.82 -2.74 -21.91
C VAL A 453 18.16 -3.61 -22.97
#